data_6c54130ae9edcdd19301d2fb763cf1b0
#
_entry.id   6c54130ae9edcdd19301d2fb763cf1b0
#
_cell.length_a   1.000
_cell.length_b   1.000
_cell.length_c   1.000
_cell.angle_alpha   90.00
_cell.angle_beta   90.00
_cell.angle_gamma   90.00
#
_symmetry.space_group_name_H-M   'P 1'
#
loop_
_entity.id
_entity.type
_entity.pdbx_description
1 polymer ?
#
loop_
_entity_poly.entity_id
_entity_poly.type
_entity_poly.pdbx_seq_one_letter_code
_entity_poly.pdbx_strand_id
1 'polypeptide(L)' 'MPAAFSTELSGRRVVDSRGDLLGTVVDLFIDDTNGTVLGLLLELDAGLDPKLLPWSTLGEHLVIPTEEVSSIDEDIHLNR' A
#
# COMPACT_ATOMS: atom_id res chain seq x y z
N MET A 1 -19.95 6.14 -3.54
CA MET A 1 -18.87 5.41 -2.87
C MET A 1 -18.48 6.15 -1.60
N PRO A 2 -18.50 5.50 -0.49
CA PRO A 2 -17.91 6.11 0.70
C PRO A 2 -16.40 6.25 0.48
N ALA A 3 -15.86 7.36 0.87
CA ALA A 3 -14.43 7.55 0.86
C ALA A 3 -13.81 6.63 1.93
N ALA A 4 -12.70 5.97 1.59
CA ALA A 4 -11.90 5.29 2.59
C ALA A 4 -10.96 6.31 3.20
N PHE A 5 -11.01 6.47 4.51
CA PHE A 5 -10.12 7.37 5.23
C PHE A 5 -8.84 6.63 5.63
N SER A 6 -7.77 7.39 5.85
CA SER A 6 -6.49 6.81 6.22
C SER A 6 -6.60 5.91 7.48
N THR A 7 -7.47 6.28 8.42
CA THR A 7 -7.70 5.49 9.62
C THR A 7 -8.37 4.14 9.34
N GLU A 8 -9.13 4.05 8.25
CA GLU A 8 -9.79 2.80 7.85
C GLU A 8 -8.82 1.87 7.12
N LEU A 9 -7.84 2.43 6.42
CA LEU A 9 -6.86 1.64 5.67
C LEU A 9 -5.64 1.29 6.51
N SER A 10 -5.35 2.08 7.52
CA SER A 10 -4.20 1.85 8.39
C SER A 10 -4.30 0.48 9.07
N GLY A 11 -3.21 -0.29 9.00
CA GLY A 11 -3.16 -1.64 9.55
C GLY A 11 -3.73 -2.71 8.63
N ARG A 12 -4.34 -2.34 7.51
CA ARG A 12 -4.87 -3.30 6.55
C ARG A 12 -3.73 -3.99 5.81
N ARG A 13 -3.86 -5.30 5.63
CA ARG A 13 -2.83 -6.09 4.93
C ARG A 13 -2.88 -5.81 3.44
N VAL A 14 -1.70 -5.82 2.81
CA VAL A 14 -1.56 -5.67 1.37
C VAL A 14 -0.96 -6.95 0.82
N VAL A 15 -1.64 -7.54 -0.16
CA VAL A 15 -1.22 -8.77 -0.81
C VAL A 15 -1.00 -8.53 -2.30
N ASP A 16 -0.06 -9.29 -2.88
CA ASP A 16 0.23 -9.20 -4.31
C ASP A 16 -0.79 -9.99 -5.13
N SER A 17 -0.60 -10.03 -6.44
CA SER A 17 -1.53 -10.71 -7.36
C SER A 17 -1.60 -12.22 -7.14
N ARG A 18 -0.63 -12.79 -6.44
CA ARG A 18 -0.61 -14.22 -6.10
C ARG A 18 -1.19 -14.50 -4.72
N GLY A 19 -1.57 -13.45 -3.98
CA GLY A 19 -2.09 -13.58 -2.64
C GLY A 19 -1.02 -13.59 -1.55
N ASP A 20 0.24 -13.34 -1.89
CA ASP A 20 1.31 -13.30 -0.91
C ASP A 20 1.30 -11.97 -0.15
N LEU A 21 1.46 -12.05 1.17
CA LEU A 21 1.48 -10.87 2.02
C LEU A 21 2.74 -10.04 1.78
N LEU A 22 2.56 -8.75 1.48
CA LEU A 22 3.66 -7.80 1.35
C LEU A 22 3.92 -7.03 2.64
N GLY A 23 2.86 -6.63 3.31
CA GLY A 23 2.98 -5.83 4.51
C GLY A 23 1.65 -5.24 4.92
N THR A 24 1.70 -4.21 5.76
CA THR A 24 0.51 -3.52 6.26
C THR A 24 0.62 -2.03 5.97
N VAL A 25 -0.53 -1.40 5.73
CA VAL A 25 -0.58 0.05 5.49
C VAL A 25 -0.29 0.78 6.79
N VAL A 26 0.65 1.73 6.75
CA VAL A 26 0.93 2.61 7.88
C VAL A 26 0.48 4.04 7.61
N ASP A 27 0.40 4.46 6.33
CA ASP A 27 -0.04 5.79 5.97
C ASP A 27 -0.39 5.84 4.48
N LEU A 28 -0.91 6.98 4.05
CA LEU A 28 -1.17 7.28 2.65
C LEU A 28 -0.19 8.34 2.16
N PHE A 29 0.22 8.23 0.90
CA PHE A 29 1.03 9.23 0.24
C PHE A 29 0.09 10.12 -0.57
N ILE A 30 -0.04 11.38 -0.18
CA ILE A 30 -1.06 12.29 -0.68
C ILE A 30 -0.41 13.49 -1.35
N ASP A 31 -0.95 13.89 -2.51
CA ASP A 31 -0.62 15.18 -3.11
C ASP A 31 -1.39 16.26 -2.34
N ASP A 32 -0.68 17.09 -1.61
CA ASP A 32 -1.29 18.09 -0.75
C ASP A 32 -1.85 19.29 -1.49
N THR A 33 -1.60 19.40 -2.79
CA THR A 33 -2.15 20.49 -3.60
C THR A 33 -3.61 20.25 -3.98
N ASN A 34 -4.02 19.00 -4.10
CA ASN A 34 -5.38 18.64 -4.54
C ASN A 34 -6.02 17.52 -3.72
N GLY A 35 -5.33 16.99 -2.72
CA GLY A 35 -5.85 15.92 -1.88
C GLY A 35 -5.88 14.53 -2.53
N THR A 36 -5.27 14.37 -3.69
CA THR A 36 -5.24 13.08 -4.39
C THR A 36 -4.32 12.10 -3.67
N VAL A 37 -4.79 10.88 -3.47
CA VAL A 37 -3.97 9.80 -2.93
C VAL A 37 -3.08 9.26 -4.05
N LEU A 38 -1.78 9.37 -3.89
CA LEU A 38 -0.79 8.92 -4.87
C LEU A 38 -0.31 7.50 -4.59
N GLY A 39 -0.33 7.07 -3.36
CA GLY A 39 0.16 5.76 -3.00
C GLY A 39 -0.12 5.39 -1.56
N LEU A 40 0.30 4.18 -1.22
CA LEU A 40 0.21 3.64 0.12
C LEU A 40 1.63 3.48 0.67
N LEU A 41 1.82 3.84 1.93
CA LEU A 41 3.06 3.54 2.65
C LEU A 41 2.85 2.27 3.44
N LEU A 42 3.70 1.28 3.20
CA LEU A 42 3.61 -0.01 3.85
C LEU A 42 4.78 -0.24 4.80
N GLU A 43 4.46 -0.83 5.94
CA GLU A 43 5.46 -1.53 6.73
C GLU A 43 5.60 -2.92 6.12
N LEU A 44 6.80 -3.21 5.60
CA LEU A 44 7.06 -4.46 4.89
C LEU A 44 7.05 -5.64 5.86
N ASP A 45 6.50 -6.76 5.41
CA ASP A 45 6.54 -8.00 6.19
C ASP A 45 7.99 -8.42 6.45
N ALA A 46 8.26 -8.90 7.67
CA ALA A 46 9.64 -9.09 8.17
C ALA A 46 10.48 -10.06 7.33
N GLY A 47 9.85 -10.95 6.60
CA GLY A 47 10.56 -11.91 5.76
C GLY A 47 10.96 -11.40 4.38
N LEU A 48 10.63 -10.17 4.04
CA LEU A 48 10.82 -9.64 2.69
C LEU A 48 11.97 -8.65 2.62
N ASP A 49 12.73 -8.73 1.53
CA ASP A 49 13.80 -7.77 1.22
C ASP A 49 13.27 -6.74 0.22
N PRO A 50 13.18 -5.45 0.59
CA PRO A 50 12.66 -4.43 -0.31
C PRO A 50 13.48 -4.28 -1.59
N LYS A 51 14.75 -4.66 -1.58
CA LYS A 51 15.61 -4.60 -2.77
C LYS A 51 15.19 -5.57 -3.86
N LEU A 52 14.44 -6.62 -3.50
CA LEU A 52 13.97 -7.63 -4.44
C LEU A 52 12.58 -7.31 -5.00
N LEU A 53 11.96 -6.23 -4.54
CA LEU A 53 10.61 -5.85 -4.92
C LEU A 53 10.64 -4.73 -5.95
N PRO A 54 9.62 -4.66 -6.84
CA PRO A 54 9.60 -3.67 -7.91
C PRO A 54 9.21 -2.25 -7.47
N TRP A 55 8.87 -2.07 -6.19
CA TRP A 55 8.41 -0.79 -5.68
C TRP A 55 9.51 -0.03 -4.97
N SER A 56 9.40 1.30 -4.99
CA SER A 56 10.34 2.18 -4.32
C SER A 56 10.09 2.21 -2.82
N THR A 57 11.09 2.67 -2.08
CA THR A 57 10.96 2.90 -0.64
C THR A 57 11.07 4.39 -0.32
N LEU A 58 10.42 4.79 0.78
CA LEU A 58 10.55 6.11 1.35
C LEU A 58 10.89 5.91 2.83
N GLY A 59 12.14 6.18 3.19
CA GLY A 59 12.64 5.79 4.51
C GLY A 59 12.61 4.28 4.67
N GLU A 60 11.91 3.80 5.67
CA GLU A 60 11.77 2.38 5.96
C GLU A 60 10.51 1.76 5.33
N HIS A 61 9.67 2.57 4.67
CA HIS A 61 8.39 2.12 4.16
C HIS A 61 8.42 1.90 2.66
N LEU A 62 7.68 0.91 2.21
CA LEU A 62 7.49 0.64 0.79
C LEU A 62 6.39 1.56 0.27
N VAL A 63 6.57 2.13 -0.92
CA VAL A 63 5.57 2.99 -1.55
C VAL A 63 4.89 2.22 -2.67
N ILE A 64 3.57 2.01 -2.55
CA ILE A 64 2.77 1.35 -3.59
C ILE A 64 1.93 2.42 -4.27
N PRO A 65 2.12 2.66 -5.58
CA PRO A 65 1.26 3.59 -6.32
C PRO A 65 -0.19 3.12 -6.31
N THR A 66 -1.13 4.07 -6.21
CA THR A 66 -2.56 3.73 -6.16
C THR A 66 -3.05 3.01 -7.40
N GLU A 67 -2.47 3.28 -8.57
CA GLU A 67 -2.83 2.60 -9.81
C GLU A 67 -2.53 1.11 -9.81
N GLU A 68 -1.74 0.62 -8.85
CA GLU A 68 -1.45 -0.81 -8.73
C GLU A 68 -2.42 -1.54 -7.81
N VAL A 69 -3.34 -0.82 -7.19
CA VAL A 69 -4.38 -1.44 -6.38
C VAL A 69 -5.49 -1.94 -7.28
N SER A 70 -5.76 -3.25 -7.24
CA SER A 70 -6.83 -3.85 -8.05
C SER A 70 -8.16 -3.86 -7.32
N SER A 71 -8.15 -4.11 -6.03
CA SER A 71 -9.37 -4.11 -5.21
C SER A 71 -9.03 -3.93 -3.74
N ILE A 72 -10.03 -3.48 -3.00
CA ILE A 72 -9.94 -3.31 -1.54
C ILE A 72 -11.15 -4.01 -0.93
N ASP A 73 -10.88 -5.00 -0.11
CA ASP A 73 -11.87 -5.66 0.74
C ASP A 73 -11.30 -5.73 2.16
N GLU A 74 -11.27 -6.87 2.80
CA GLU A 74 -10.57 -7.01 4.08
C GLU A 74 -9.06 -6.79 3.94
N ASP A 75 -8.53 -7.14 2.77
CA ASP A 75 -7.15 -6.89 2.38
C ASP A 75 -7.11 -5.96 1.19
N ILE A 76 -5.97 -5.33 0.95
CA ILE A 76 -5.72 -4.55 -0.25
C ILE A 76 -5.01 -5.45 -1.24
N HIS A 77 -5.59 -5.63 -2.42
CA HIS A 77 -5.06 -6.51 -3.46
C HIS A 77 -4.40 -5.69 -4.55
N LEU A 78 -3.17 -6.05 -4.89
CA LEU A 78 -2.42 -5.41 -5.96
C LEU A 78 -2.59 -6.19 -7.27
N ASN A 79 -2.31 -5.53 -8.40
CA ASN A 79 -2.41 -6.14 -9.71
C ASN A 79 -1.09 -6.74 -10.20
N ARG A 80 -0.03 -6.71 -9.41
CA ARG A 80 1.20 -7.42 -9.71
C ARG A 80 1.94 -8.01 -8.50
#